data_f02fa7199a969b4ffc8dc9cdafbf0f55
#
_entry.id   f02fa7199a969b4ffc8dc9cdafbf0f55
#
_cell.length_a   1.000
_cell.length_b   1.000
_cell.length_c   1.000
_cell.angle_alpha   90.00
_cell.angle_beta   90.00
_cell.angle_gamma   90.00
#
_symmetry.space_group_name_H-M   'P 1'
#
loop_
_entity.id
_entity.type
_entity.pdbx_description
1 polymer ?
#
loop_
_entity_poly.entity_id
_entity_poly.type
_entity_poly.pdbx_seq_one_letter_code
_entity_poly.pdbx_strand_id
1 'polypeptide(L)'
;GGVEAFDLEPAEIAVMAGSHSGEDIHVRTIQGVFRRAGVSQTLLACGAEGMPLDALTAARLARDGEKPGPIRHMCSGQHAVSLLLSRLKTWELETYWQASHPSQAAYRSAVARAYGTTPDKLRTAIDGCGVETYAFLLREVAQAYALLADPTAVAPKDSRHDLAPALLLVRDAMLANPEMVGGRHDRLDTSMMKALPNRIISKAGMEALRAMAILPGPRSA
;
A
#
# COMPACT_ATOMS: atom_id res chain seq x y z
N GLY A 1 18.01 -2.17 -0.48
CA GLY A 1 16.71 -2.82 -0.78
C GLY A 1 16.02 -2.24 -2.00
N GLY A 2 14.72 -2.49 -2.17
CA GLY A 2 13.97 -2.01 -3.33
C GLY A 2 13.83 -0.48 -3.39
N VAL A 3 13.80 0.19 -2.25
CA VAL A 3 13.72 1.65 -2.17
C VAL A 3 14.95 2.30 -2.80
N GLU A 4 16.13 1.88 -2.42
CA GLU A 4 17.39 2.40 -2.98
C GLU A 4 17.56 1.99 -4.44
N ALA A 5 17.16 0.76 -4.81
CA ALA A 5 17.33 0.26 -6.17
C ALA A 5 16.54 1.05 -7.22
N PHE A 6 15.40 1.63 -6.82
CA PHE A 6 14.54 2.42 -7.71
C PHE A 6 14.50 3.91 -7.32
N ASP A 7 15.30 4.33 -6.35
CA ASP A 7 15.32 5.71 -5.83
C ASP A 7 13.91 6.22 -5.51
N LEU A 8 13.22 5.46 -4.62
CA LEU A 8 11.81 5.73 -4.31
C LEU A 8 11.66 6.90 -3.34
N GLU A 9 10.90 7.88 -3.76
CA GLU A 9 10.51 9.04 -2.98
C GLU A 9 9.39 8.71 -1.95
N PRO A 10 9.26 9.46 -0.84
CA PRO A 10 8.22 9.21 0.15
C PRO A 10 6.79 9.17 -0.41
N ALA A 11 6.46 10.04 -1.38
CA ALA A 11 5.15 10.04 -2.03
C ALA A 11 4.88 8.74 -2.81
N GLU A 12 5.90 8.15 -3.39
CA GLU A 12 5.83 6.90 -4.13
C GLU A 12 5.65 5.71 -3.18
N ILE A 13 6.34 5.72 -2.05
CA ILE A 13 6.15 4.72 -0.99
C ILE A 13 4.73 4.82 -0.43
N ALA A 14 4.22 6.03 -0.20
CA ALA A 14 2.88 6.26 0.33
C ALA A 14 1.77 5.74 -0.61
N VAL A 15 1.86 6.01 -1.92
CA VAL A 15 0.87 5.50 -2.89
C VAL A 15 0.89 3.98 -2.98
N MET A 16 2.06 3.35 -2.84
CA MET A 16 2.21 1.90 -2.81
C MET A 16 1.66 1.26 -1.53
N ALA A 17 1.66 2.00 -0.41
CA ALA A 17 1.07 1.57 0.85
C ALA A 17 -0.42 1.94 0.96
N GLY A 18 -0.96 2.65 -0.03
CA GLY A 18 -2.30 3.23 -0.02
C GLY A 18 -3.39 2.36 -0.63
N SER A 19 -4.62 2.90 -0.57
CA SER A 19 -5.77 2.52 -1.41
C SER A 19 -6.34 3.82 -1.98
N HIS A 20 -5.68 4.32 -3.01
CA HIS A 20 -5.88 5.66 -3.52
C HIS A 20 -7.15 5.81 -4.37
N SER A 21 -7.61 7.06 -4.55
CA SER A 21 -8.84 7.36 -5.28
C SER A 21 -8.70 7.45 -6.80
N GLY A 22 -7.53 7.16 -7.37
CA GLY A 22 -7.32 7.13 -8.83
C GLY A 22 -7.18 8.50 -9.49
N GLU A 23 -6.87 9.55 -8.72
CA GLU A 23 -6.62 10.89 -9.23
C GLU A 23 -5.33 10.97 -10.08
N ASP A 24 -5.17 12.05 -10.84
CA ASP A 24 -4.00 12.25 -11.70
C ASP A 24 -2.66 12.32 -10.93
N ILE A 25 -2.69 12.73 -9.65
CA ILE A 25 -1.49 12.70 -8.79
C ILE A 25 -0.99 11.28 -8.59
N HIS A 26 -1.88 10.32 -8.32
CA HIS A 26 -1.54 8.91 -8.14
C HIS A 26 -0.99 8.30 -9.44
N VAL A 27 -1.68 8.57 -10.56
CA VAL A 27 -1.28 8.10 -11.89
C VAL A 27 0.13 8.57 -12.23
N ARG A 28 0.41 9.90 -12.10
CA ARG A 28 1.72 10.47 -12.40
C ARG A 28 2.82 9.89 -11.52
N THR A 29 2.53 9.70 -10.22
CA THR A 29 3.48 9.13 -9.26
C THR A 29 3.85 7.70 -9.65
N ILE A 30 2.88 6.83 -9.89
CA ILE A 30 3.13 5.43 -10.29
C ILE A 30 3.83 5.36 -11.65
N GLN A 31 3.43 6.18 -12.63
CA GLN A 31 4.10 6.27 -13.94
C GLN A 31 5.57 6.72 -13.81
N GLY A 32 5.86 7.64 -12.88
CA GLY A 32 7.22 8.08 -12.58
C GLY A 32 8.11 6.91 -12.18
N VAL A 33 7.65 6.12 -11.22
CA VAL A 33 8.36 4.92 -10.75
C VAL A 33 8.53 3.91 -11.88
N PHE A 34 7.47 3.61 -12.62
CA PHE A 34 7.53 2.63 -13.71
C PHE A 34 8.52 3.03 -14.80
N ARG A 35 8.60 4.31 -15.17
CA ARG A 35 9.61 4.80 -16.13
C ARG A 35 11.03 4.57 -15.62
N ARG A 36 11.33 4.88 -14.36
CA ARG A 36 12.66 4.63 -13.77
C ARG A 36 13.00 3.15 -13.68
N ALA A 37 12.02 2.33 -13.35
CA ALA A 37 12.20 0.88 -13.22
C ALA A 37 12.22 0.13 -14.59
N GLY A 38 11.87 0.79 -15.69
CA GLY A 38 11.70 0.13 -16.99
C GLY A 38 10.56 -0.88 -17.01
N VAL A 39 9.45 -0.58 -16.28
CA VAL A 39 8.25 -1.42 -16.20
C VAL A 39 7.12 -0.74 -16.97
N SER A 40 6.40 -1.50 -17.81
CA SER A 40 5.24 -0.98 -18.51
C SER A 40 4.01 -0.96 -17.61
N GLN A 41 3.25 0.14 -17.63
CA GLN A 41 1.96 0.21 -16.94
C GLN A 41 0.91 -0.76 -17.52
N THR A 42 1.10 -1.25 -18.72
CA THR A 42 0.21 -2.24 -19.34
C THR A 42 0.24 -3.60 -18.65
N LEU A 43 1.26 -3.83 -17.81
CA LEU A 43 1.38 -5.04 -17.00
C LEU A 43 0.48 -5.01 -15.75
N LEU A 44 -0.14 -3.87 -15.41
CA LEU A 44 -1.05 -3.80 -14.27
C LEU A 44 -2.26 -4.69 -14.48
N ALA A 45 -2.42 -5.69 -13.62
CA ALA A 45 -3.48 -6.71 -13.67
C ALA A 45 -4.64 -6.47 -12.69
N CYS A 46 -4.72 -5.29 -12.08
CA CYS A 46 -5.73 -4.96 -11.06
C CYS A 46 -7.13 -4.65 -11.62
N GLY A 47 -7.35 -4.85 -12.93
CA GLY A 47 -8.61 -4.52 -13.58
C GLY A 47 -8.72 -3.04 -13.98
N ALA A 48 -9.61 -2.76 -14.91
CA ALA A 48 -9.84 -1.42 -15.47
C ALA A 48 -11.33 -1.07 -15.57
N GLU A 49 -12.21 -1.89 -15.04
CA GLU A 49 -13.65 -1.83 -15.31
C GLU A 49 -14.38 -0.75 -14.49
N GLY A 50 -13.73 -0.20 -13.45
CA GLY A 50 -14.32 0.78 -12.58
C GLY A 50 -13.86 2.21 -12.86
N MET A 51 -14.76 3.17 -12.63
CA MET A 51 -14.37 4.58 -12.57
C MET A 51 -13.48 4.83 -11.35
N PRO A 52 -12.59 5.84 -11.38
CA PRO A 52 -11.86 6.25 -10.20
C PRO A 52 -12.81 6.57 -9.04
N LEU A 53 -12.37 6.30 -7.80
CA LEU A 53 -13.16 6.65 -6.61
C LEU A 53 -13.33 8.16 -6.42
N ASP A 54 -12.41 8.97 -6.95
CA ASP A 54 -12.54 10.42 -6.95
C ASP A 54 -13.60 10.88 -7.96
N ALA A 55 -14.71 11.39 -7.45
CA ALA A 55 -15.85 11.80 -8.25
C ALA A 55 -15.50 12.90 -9.28
N LEU A 56 -14.59 13.82 -8.93
CA LEU A 56 -14.16 14.90 -9.84
C LEU A 56 -13.35 14.33 -11.01
N THR A 57 -12.45 13.41 -10.74
CA THR A 57 -11.68 12.69 -11.78
C THR A 57 -12.61 11.86 -12.65
N ALA A 58 -13.55 11.12 -12.05
CA ALA A 58 -14.53 10.32 -12.78
C ALA A 58 -15.39 11.19 -13.73
N ALA A 59 -15.89 12.33 -13.24
CA ALA A 59 -16.68 13.27 -14.04
C ALA A 59 -15.85 13.88 -15.19
N ARG A 60 -14.58 14.21 -14.95
CA ARG A 60 -13.69 14.71 -15.99
C ARG A 60 -13.47 13.66 -17.09
N LEU A 61 -13.11 12.44 -16.72
CA LEU A 61 -12.88 11.34 -17.68
C LEU A 61 -14.14 11.10 -18.53
N ALA A 62 -15.32 11.07 -17.90
CA ALA A 62 -16.58 10.86 -18.59
C ALA A 62 -16.88 12.01 -19.59
N ARG A 63 -16.67 13.26 -19.18
CA ARG A 63 -16.85 14.44 -20.03
C ARG A 63 -15.91 14.42 -21.24
N ASP A 64 -14.66 14.04 -21.01
CA ASP A 64 -13.60 14.08 -22.02
C ASP A 64 -13.58 12.79 -22.89
N GLY A 65 -14.47 11.82 -22.62
CA GLY A 65 -14.57 10.54 -23.34
C GLY A 65 -13.37 9.61 -23.07
N GLU A 66 -12.61 9.87 -21.98
CA GLU A 66 -11.47 9.05 -21.61
C GLU A 66 -11.90 7.82 -20.84
N LYS A 67 -11.36 6.65 -21.21
CA LYS A 67 -11.56 5.41 -20.45
C LYS A 67 -10.53 5.29 -19.33
N PRO A 68 -10.93 5.00 -18.08
CA PRO A 68 -9.97 4.73 -17.02
C PRO A 68 -9.21 3.42 -17.33
N GLY A 69 -7.89 3.44 -17.11
CA GLY A 69 -7.06 2.24 -17.19
C GLY A 69 -6.75 1.66 -15.82
N PRO A 70 -6.13 0.47 -15.75
CA PRO A 70 -5.78 -0.19 -14.49
C PRO A 70 -4.96 0.68 -13.53
N ILE A 71 -4.18 1.62 -14.04
CA ILE A 71 -3.39 2.54 -13.23
C ILE A 71 -4.23 3.45 -12.33
N ARG A 72 -5.52 3.65 -12.63
CA ARG A 72 -6.47 4.40 -11.79
C ARG A 72 -7.18 3.54 -10.76
N HIS A 73 -6.99 2.24 -10.79
CA HIS A 73 -7.52 1.34 -9.77
C HIS A 73 -6.88 1.63 -8.41
N MET A 74 -7.67 1.58 -7.33
CA MET A 74 -7.20 1.89 -5.98
C MET A 74 -6.01 1.04 -5.52
N CYS A 75 -5.84 -0.16 -6.07
CA CYS A 75 -4.76 -1.09 -5.74
C CYS A 75 -3.56 -1.00 -6.70
N SER A 76 -3.55 -0.08 -7.68
CA SER A 76 -2.46 -0.02 -8.66
C SER A 76 -1.10 0.25 -8.00
N GLY A 77 -1.06 0.98 -6.87
CA GLY A 77 0.13 1.15 -6.06
C GLY A 77 0.64 -0.16 -5.46
N GLN A 78 -0.25 -0.98 -4.91
CA GLN A 78 0.07 -2.31 -4.38
C GLN A 78 0.58 -3.25 -5.48
N HIS A 79 -0.07 -3.22 -6.65
CA HIS A 79 0.38 -3.98 -7.82
C HIS A 79 1.75 -3.50 -8.30
N ALA A 80 2.03 -2.20 -8.24
CA ALA A 80 3.34 -1.65 -8.55
C ALA A 80 4.44 -2.22 -7.65
N VAL A 81 4.21 -2.41 -6.34
CA VAL A 81 5.18 -3.06 -5.44
C VAL A 81 5.55 -4.45 -5.94
N SER A 82 4.57 -5.27 -6.32
CA SER A 82 4.82 -6.63 -6.81
C SER A 82 5.59 -6.64 -8.13
N LEU A 83 5.27 -5.71 -9.05
CA LEU A 83 5.99 -5.54 -10.31
C LEU A 83 7.44 -5.06 -10.08
N LEU A 84 7.65 -4.09 -9.20
CA LEU A 84 8.99 -3.60 -8.86
C LEU A 84 9.83 -4.69 -8.19
N LEU A 85 9.24 -5.45 -7.27
CA LEU A 85 9.92 -6.58 -6.63
C LEU A 85 10.31 -7.64 -7.66
N SER A 86 9.40 -7.97 -8.57
CA SER A 86 9.66 -8.93 -9.66
C SER A 86 10.77 -8.43 -10.58
N ARG A 87 10.75 -7.15 -10.94
CA ARG A 87 11.82 -6.50 -11.73
C ARG A 87 13.18 -6.56 -11.02
N LEU A 88 13.22 -6.24 -9.73
CA LEU A 88 14.44 -6.27 -8.90
C LEU A 88 15.03 -7.68 -8.79
N LYS A 89 14.16 -8.69 -8.72
CA LYS A 89 14.55 -10.10 -8.56
C LYS A 89 14.69 -10.85 -9.89
N THR A 90 14.47 -10.19 -11.00
CA THR A 90 14.48 -10.80 -12.34
C THR A 90 13.48 -11.95 -12.46
N TRP A 91 12.32 -11.79 -11.82
CA TRP A 91 11.17 -12.69 -11.95
C TRP A 91 10.29 -12.26 -13.12
N GLU A 92 9.44 -13.17 -13.59
CA GLU A 92 8.47 -12.87 -14.64
C GLU A 92 7.54 -11.71 -14.23
N LEU A 93 7.18 -10.84 -15.16
CA LEU A 93 6.36 -9.66 -14.85
C LEU A 93 4.88 -9.89 -15.17
N GLU A 94 4.55 -10.75 -16.11
CA GLU A 94 3.20 -10.95 -16.63
C GLU A 94 2.29 -11.70 -15.64
N THR A 95 2.87 -12.55 -14.82
CA THR A 95 2.15 -13.43 -13.87
C THR A 95 2.32 -13.01 -12.40
N TYR A 96 2.90 -11.83 -12.12
CA TYR A 96 3.21 -11.36 -10.76
C TYR A 96 2.04 -11.41 -9.77
N TRP A 97 0.82 -11.35 -10.25
CA TRP A 97 -0.42 -11.34 -9.45
C TRP A 97 -0.92 -12.74 -9.08
N GLN A 98 -0.43 -13.79 -9.72
CA GLN A 98 -0.86 -15.16 -9.44
C GLN A 98 -0.32 -15.63 -8.08
N ALA A 99 -1.15 -16.32 -7.30
CA ALA A 99 -0.81 -16.77 -5.94
C ALA A 99 0.46 -17.66 -5.88
N SER A 100 0.80 -18.37 -6.97
CA SER A 100 2.01 -19.18 -7.09
C SER A 100 3.27 -18.38 -7.42
N HIS A 101 3.13 -17.10 -7.80
CA HIS A 101 4.28 -16.29 -8.21
C HIS A 101 5.20 -15.94 -7.02
N PRO A 102 6.54 -15.89 -7.20
CA PRO A 102 7.49 -15.59 -6.13
C PRO A 102 7.22 -14.25 -5.40
N SER A 103 6.73 -13.21 -6.09
CA SER A 103 6.38 -11.94 -5.46
C SER A 103 5.22 -12.08 -4.45
N GLN A 104 4.22 -12.93 -4.75
CA GLN A 104 3.12 -13.20 -3.83
C GLN A 104 3.58 -14.06 -2.64
N ALA A 105 4.48 -15.00 -2.85
CA ALA A 105 5.12 -15.75 -1.76
C ALA A 105 5.93 -14.83 -0.83
N ALA A 106 6.68 -13.87 -1.39
CA ALA A 106 7.41 -12.87 -0.62
C ALA A 106 6.45 -11.95 0.17
N TYR A 107 5.36 -11.52 -0.46
CA TYR A 107 4.32 -10.71 0.19
C TYR A 107 3.66 -11.46 1.35
N ARG A 108 3.25 -12.72 1.12
CA ARG A 108 2.68 -13.61 2.15
C ARG A 108 3.64 -13.78 3.34
N SER A 109 4.93 -13.97 3.08
CA SER A 109 5.95 -14.09 4.12
C SER A 109 6.11 -12.80 4.94
N ALA A 110 6.09 -11.64 4.29
CA ALA A 110 6.17 -10.35 4.97
C ALA A 110 4.94 -10.08 5.84
N VAL A 111 3.74 -10.38 5.32
CA VAL A 111 2.48 -10.27 6.08
C VAL A 111 2.50 -11.20 7.29
N ALA A 112 2.81 -12.48 7.10
CA ALA A 112 2.87 -13.43 8.21
C ALA A 112 3.81 -12.96 9.31
N ARG A 113 4.98 -12.47 8.93
CA ARG A 113 5.97 -11.94 9.87
C ARG A 113 5.46 -10.72 10.63
N ALA A 114 4.83 -9.75 9.95
CA ALA A 114 4.27 -8.56 10.60
C ALA A 114 3.17 -8.91 11.62
N TYR A 115 2.40 -9.96 11.34
CA TYR A 115 1.37 -10.47 12.25
C TYR A 115 1.88 -11.48 13.29
N GLY A 116 3.19 -11.77 13.32
CA GLY A 116 3.79 -12.72 14.28
C GLY A 116 3.34 -14.16 14.10
N THR A 117 3.08 -14.56 12.86
CA THR A 117 2.64 -15.90 12.47
C THR A 117 3.51 -16.48 11.35
N THR A 118 3.14 -17.62 10.79
CA THR A 118 3.84 -18.26 9.66
C THR A 118 2.95 -18.29 8.42
N PRO A 119 3.51 -18.31 7.20
CA PRO A 119 2.74 -18.25 5.96
C PRO A 119 1.68 -19.35 5.80
N ASP A 120 1.96 -20.54 6.32
CA ASP A 120 1.06 -21.70 6.30
C ASP A 120 -0.19 -21.56 7.19
N LYS A 121 -0.14 -20.65 8.17
CA LYS A 121 -1.27 -20.35 9.07
C LYS A 121 -2.16 -19.21 8.57
N LEU A 122 -1.76 -18.52 7.53
CA LEU A 122 -2.57 -17.46 6.96
C LEU A 122 -3.81 -18.03 6.25
N ARG A 123 -4.97 -17.47 6.58
CA ARG A 123 -6.20 -17.72 5.82
C ARG A 123 -6.23 -16.77 4.64
N THR A 124 -6.33 -17.31 3.44
CA THR A 124 -6.21 -16.55 2.20
C THR A 124 -7.52 -16.55 1.42
N ALA A 125 -7.72 -15.51 0.64
CA ALA A 125 -8.74 -15.37 -0.40
C ALA A 125 -8.15 -14.57 -1.55
N ILE A 126 -8.87 -14.46 -2.66
CA ILE A 126 -8.50 -13.58 -3.77
C ILE A 126 -9.27 -12.27 -3.61
N ASP A 127 -8.55 -11.17 -3.58
CA ASP A 127 -9.14 -9.84 -3.53
C ASP A 127 -9.77 -9.42 -4.87
N GLY A 128 -10.64 -8.42 -4.85
CA GLY A 128 -11.26 -7.87 -6.05
C GLY A 128 -10.27 -7.39 -7.13
N CYS A 129 -9.04 -7.08 -6.75
CA CYS A 129 -7.98 -6.71 -7.68
C CYS A 129 -7.17 -7.92 -8.22
N GLY A 130 -7.52 -9.15 -7.85
CA GLY A 130 -6.91 -10.37 -8.38
C GLY A 130 -5.72 -10.92 -7.60
N VAL A 131 -5.15 -10.17 -6.64
CA VAL A 131 -4.07 -10.68 -5.77
C VAL A 131 -4.61 -11.37 -4.53
N GLU A 132 -3.75 -12.13 -3.87
CA GLU A 132 -4.09 -12.80 -2.62
C GLU A 132 -4.27 -11.77 -1.49
N THR A 133 -5.31 -11.95 -0.69
CA THR A 133 -5.60 -11.18 0.53
C THR A 133 -5.73 -12.13 1.73
N TYR A 134 -5.71 -11.57 2.95
CA TYR A 134 -5.56 -12.35 4.18
C TYR A 134 -6.63 -11.97 5.19
N ALA A 135 -7.17 -12.99 5.88
CA ALA A 135 -8.15 -12.82 6.94
C ALA A 135 -7.48 -12.86 8.32
N PHE A 136 -7.77 -11.86 9.13
CA PHE A 136 -7.27 -11.70 10.49
C PHE A 136 -8.41 -11.36 11.46
N LEU A 137 -8.22 -11.66 12.72
CA LEU A 137 -9.09 -11.13 13.77
C LEU A 137 -8.86 -9.63 13.91
N LEU A 138 -9.90 -8.85 14.26
CA LEU A 138 -9.77 -7.40 14.43
C LEU A 138 -8.68 -7.02 15.44
N ARG A 139 -8.50 -7.79 16.50
CA ARG A 139 -7.41 -7.58 17.48
C ARG A 139 -6.02 -7.73 16.84
N GLU A 140 -5.86 -8.66 15.90
CA GLU A 140 -4.58 -8.87 15.20
C GLU A 140 -4.30 -7.71 14.26
N VAL A 141 -5.31 -7.20 13.56
CA VAL A 141 -5.20 -5.97 12.78
C VAL A 141 -4.79 -4.80 13.67
N ALA A 142 -5.44 -4.64 14.84
CA ALA A 142 -5.08 -3.58 15.79
C ALA A 142 -3.63 -3.71 16.29
N GLN A 143 -3.16 -4.92 16.57
CA GLN A 143 -1.77 -5.18 16.97
C GLN A 143 -0.77 -4.88 15.86
N ALA A 144 -1.09 -5.21 14.60
CA ALA A 144 -0.24 -4.87 13.46
C ALA A 144 -0.17 -3.34 13.24
N TYR A 145 -1.26 -2.62 13.46
CA TYR A 145 -1.26 -1.16 13.40
C TYR A 145 -0.54 -0.52 14.60
N ALA A 146 -0.59 -1.12 15.79
CA ALA A 146 0.23 -0.69 16.93
C ALA A 146 1.73 -0.88 16.62
N LEU A 147 2.10 -1.99 15.97
CA LEU A 147 3.46 -2.21 15.49
C LEU A 147 3.88 -1.15 14.45
N LEU A 148 3.00 -0.78 13.52
CA LEU A 148 3.28 0.28 12.55
C LEU A 148 3.42 1.65 13.22
N ALA A 149 2.64 1.92 14.27
CA ALA A 149 2.72 3.19 15.01
C ALA A 149 4.03 3.35 15.78
N ASP A 150 4.51 2.28 16.43
CA ASP A 150 5.79 2.28 17.14
C ASP A 150 6.58 0.98 16.86
N PRO A 151 7.23 0.89 15.69
CA PRO A 151 8.02 -0.30 15.36
C PRO A 151 9.21 -0.54 16.30
N THR A 152 9.66 0.51 17.01
CA THR A 152 10.81 0.44 17.91
C THR A 152 10.47 -0.12 19.30
N ALA A 153 9.19 -0.21 19.64
CA ALA A 153 8.73 -0.80 20.90
C ALA A 153 8.87 -2.33 20.95
N VAL A 154 9.18 -2.97 19.84
CA VAL A 154 9.33 -4.43 19.74
C VAL A 154 10.65 -4.87 20.37
N ALA A 155 10.58 -5.85 21.28
CA ALA A 155 11.77 -6.36 21.96
C ALA A 155 12.80 -6.95 20.96
N PRO A 156 14.12 -6.80 21.21
CA PRO A 156 15.15 -7.26 20.27
C PRO A 156 15.11 -8.75 19.93
N LYS A 157 14.58 -9.58 20.81
CA LYS A 157 14.38 -11.03 20.58
C LYS A 157 13.11 -11.41 19.83
N ASP A 158 12.22 -10.47 19.56
CA ASP A 158 11.03 -10.70 18.75
C ASP A 158 11.41 -10.70 17.25
N SER A 159 10.92 -11.68 16.51
CA SER A 159 11.21 -11.83 15.07
C SER A 159 10.76 -10.65 14.22
N ARG A 160 9.90 -9.75 14.76
CA ARG A 160 9.43 -8.53 14.10
C ARG A 160 10.37 -7.34 14.30
N HIS A 161 11.37 -7.46 15.19
CA HIS A 161 12.27 -6.35 15.53
C HIS A 161 12.98 -5.77 14.30
N ASP A 162 13.49 -6.61 13.43
CA ASP A 162 14.19 -6.18 12.20
C ASP A 162 13.24 -5.65 11.09
N LEU A 163 11.92 -5.65 11.31
CA LEU A 163 10.98 -4.93 10.45
C LEU A 163 10.98 -3.42 10.74
N ALA A 164 11.50 -2.98 11.89
CA ALA A 164 11.40 -1.60 12.35
C ALA A 164 11.88 -0.57 11.31
N PRO A 165 13.04 -0.71 10.66
CA PRO A 165 13.47 0.28 9.66
C PRO A 165 12.50 0.41 8.48
N ALA A 166 11.99 -0.72 7.98
CA ALA A 166 11.04 -0.71 6.86
C ALA A 166 9.67 -0.15 7.27
N LEU A 167 9.18 -0.50 8.46
CA LEU A 167 7.91 0.01 8.98
C LEU A 167 7.97 1.51 9.29
N LEU A 168 9.09 2.01 9.82
CA LEU A 168 9.32 3.45 10.01
C LEU A 168 9.27 4.18 8.67
N LEU A 169 9.97 3.67 7.66
CA LEU A 169 9.99 4.25 6.31
C LEU A 169 8.58 4.35 5.72
N VAL A 170 7.79 3.27 5.77
CA VAL A 170 6.42 3.26 5.26
C VAL A 170 5.53 4.19 6.09
N ARG A 171 5.59 4.13 7.41
CA ARG A 171 4.83 4.99 8.32
C ARG A 171 5.06 6.47 8.03
N ASP A 172 6.33 6.85 7.97
CA ASP A 172 6.72 8.25 7.81
C ASP A 172 6.35 8.76 6.40
N ALA A 173 6.46 7.91 5.37
CA ALA A 173 5.99 8.20 4.03
C ALA A 173 4.47 8.45 3.97
N MET A 174 3.67 7.58 4.63
CA MET A 174 2.21 7.74 4.71
C MET A 174 1.81 9.01 5.46
N LEU A 175 2.48 9.33 6.56
CA LEU A 175 2.20 10.55 7.36
C LEU A 175 2.55 11.83 6.60
N ALA A 176 3.65 11.82 5.84
CA ALA A 176 4.08 12.96 5.05
C ALA A 176 3.22 13.18 3.79
N ASN A 177 2.55 12.12 3.29
CA ASN A 177 1.82 12.15 2.03
C ASN A 177 0.43 11.47 2.16
N PRO A 178 -0.45 11.95 3.05
CA PRO A 178 -1.75 11.32 3.29
C PRO A 178 -2.65 11.28 2.06
N GLU A 179 -2.55 12.26 1.15
CA GLU A 179 -3.27 12.27 -0.13
C GLU A 179 -2.83 11.14 -1.07
N MET A 180 -1.59 10.68 -0.99
CA MET A 180 -1.12 9.52 -1.75
C MET A 180 -1.67 8.21 -1.20
N VAL A 181 -1.97 8.16 0.09
CA VAL A 181 -2.59 7.00 0.75
C VAL A 181 -4.06 6.85 0.36
N GLY A 182 -4.80 7.94 0.39
CA GLY A 182 -6.27 7.94 0.19
C GLY A 182 -6.73 8.68 -1.06
N GLY A 183 -6.34 9.92 -1.17
CA GLY A 183 -6.81 10.88 -2.18
C GLY A 183 -7.03 12.25 -1.55
N ARG A 184 -7.29 13.25 -2.39
CA ARG A 184 -7.47 14.64 -1.94
C ARG A 184 -8.89 14.96 -1.53
N HIS A 185 -9.88 14.26 -2.09
CA HIS A 185 -11.29 14.59 -1.92
C HIS A 185 -12.04 13.42 -1.26
N ASP A 186 -12.92 13.74 -0.30
CA ASP A 186 -13.84 12.81 0.37
C ASP A 186 -13.19 11.52 0.91
N ARG A 187 -11.94 11.64 1.38
CA ARG A 187 -11.17 10.51 1.94
C ARG A 187 -10.89 10.75 3.42
N LEU A 188 -11.59 9.98 4.26
CA LEU A 188 -11.47 10.10 5.70
C LEU A 188 -10.03 9.84 6.19
N ASP A 189 -9.28 8.90 5.58
CA ASP A 189 -7.87 8.67 5.91
C ASP A 189 -7.04 9.95 5.79
N THR A 190 -7.17 10.62 4.64
CA THR A 190 -6.46 11.87 4.36
C THR A 190 -6.89 12.97 5.32
N SER A 191 -8.21 13.11 5.54
CA SER A 191 -8.76 14.13 6.43
C SER A 191 -8.26 13.95 7.86
N MET A 192 -8.25 12.72 8.38
CA MET A 192 -7.80 12.42 9.74
C MET A 192 -6.29 12.65 9.90
N MET A 193 -5.47 12.17 8.97
CA MET A 193 -4.01 12.35 9.03
C MET A 193 -3.62 13.82 8.89
N LYS A 194 -4.36 14.62 8.10
CA LYS A 194 -4.16 16.08 7.99
C LYS A 194 -4.65 16.85 9.20
N ALA A 195 -5.76 16.45 9.81
CA ALA A 195 -6.29 17.10 11.02
C ALA A 195 -5.42 16.83 12.25
N LEU A 196 -4.75 15.69 12.31
CA LEU A 196 -3.89 15.26 13.41
C LEU A 196 -2.50 14.87 12.89
N PRO A 197 -1.73 15.83 12.34
CA PRO A 197 -0.45 15.56 11.70
C PRO A 197 0.53 14.91 12.68
N ASN A 198 1.19 13.85 12.25
CA ASN A 198 2.13 13.06 13.04
C ASN A 198 1.55 12.48 14.35
N ARG A 199 0.21 12.38 14.45
CA ARG A 199 -0.46 11.82 15.63
C ARG A 199 -1.27 10.57 15.32
N ILE A 200 -1.72 10.43 14.09
CA ILE A 200 -2.56 9.30 13.68
C ILE A 200 -2.14 8.81 12.31
N ILE A 201 -2.16 7.50 12.13
CA ILE A 201 -2.12 6.85 10.83
C ILE A 201 -3.45 6.16 10.58
N SER A 202 -4.00 6.31 9.40
CA SER A 202 -5.29 5.75 9.03
C SER A 202 -5.24 5.12 7.65
N LYS A 203 -5.88 3.97 7.49
CA LYS A 203 -5.97 3.26 6.22
C LYS A 203 -7.31 2.53 6.11
N ALA A 204 -8.07 2.87 5.08
CA ALA A 204 -9.28 2.16 4.74
C ALA A 204 -8.98 0.78 4.15
N GLY A 205 -9.76 -0.21 4.53
CA GLY A 205 -9.96 -1.46 3.81
C GLY A 205 -11.25 -1.42 2.99
N MET A 206 -11.62 -2.55 2.40
CA MET A 206 -12.92 -2.72 1.77
C MET A 206 -14.01 -3.03 2.82
N GLU A 207 -15.28 -2.98 2.40
CA GLU A 207 -16.44 -3.37 3.23
C GLU A 207 -16.51 -2.64 4.58
N ALA A 208 -16.28 -1.32 4.56
CA ALA A 208 -16.29 -0.44 5.73
C ALA A 208 -15.23 -0.75 6.81
N LEU A 209 -14.23 -1.57 6.53
CA LEU A 209 -13.10 -1.76 7.43
C LEU A 209 -12.21 -0.53 7.41
N ARG A 210 -11.77 -0.08 8.60
CA ARG A 210 -10.74 0.95 8.75
C ARG A 210 -9.83 0.58 9.91
N ALA A 211 -8.54 0.61 9.66
CA ALA A 211 -7.54 0.46 10.69
C ALA A 211 -6.86 1.81 10.96
N MET A 212 -6.68 2.13 12.22
CA MET A 212 -6.06 3.37 12.68
C MET A 212 -5.11 3.08 13.82
N ALA A 213 -4.06 3.87 13.94
CA ALA A 213 -3.19 3.85 15.10
C ALA A 213 -2.84 5.27 15.54
N ILE A 214 -2.84 5.50 16.84
CA ILE A 214 -2.34 6.73 17.45
C ILE A 214 -0.84 6.54 17.68
N LEU A 215 -0.03 7.45 17.17
CA LEU A 215 1.41 7.43 17.38
C LEU A 215 1.75 7.80 18.82
N PRO A 216 2.83 7.23 19.40
CA PRO A 216 3.32 7.64 20.68
C PRO A 216 3.56 9.16 20.71
N GLY A 217 3.10 9.81 21.75
CA GLY A 217 3.44 11.22 22.01
C GLY A 217 4.95 11.38 22.26
N PRO A 218 5.46 12.63 22.26
CA PRO A 218 6.83 12.87 22.70
C PRO A 218 6.98 12.25 24.08
N ARG A 219 7.92 11.33 24.23
CA ARG A 219 8.26 10.78 25.56
C ARG A 219 8.77 11.96 26.37
N SER A 220 8.07 12.30 27.46
CA SER A 220 8.63 13.21 28.46
C SER A 220 9.96 12.62 28.94
N ALA A 221 11.04 13.39 28.72
CA ALA A 221 12.38 13.07 29.23
C ALA A 221 12.40 13.05 30.76
#